data_cd6615a888e4857ad498919d8b75a97c
#
_entry.id   cd6615a888e4857ad498919d8b75a97c
#
_cell.length_a   1.000
_cell.length_b   1.000
_cell.length_c   1.000
_cell.angle_alpha   90.00
_cell.angle_beta   90.00
_cell.angle_gamma   90.00
#
_symmetry.space_group_name_H-M   'P 1'
#
loop_
_entity.id
_entity.type
_entity.pdbx_description
1 polymer ?
#
loop_
_entity_poly.entity_id
_entity_poly.type
_entity_poly.pdbx_seq_one_letter_code
_entity_poly.pdbx_strand_id
1 'polypeptide(L)'
;MFAVRRTLSVALATALFCGWAAAAEPEYTIVIKNHRFEPAEVKVPAGQRVKLVVDNRDSTPEEFESHSMNREKVIPGGKKAAVFVGPLKPGRYTFFGEYHEKTAQGVVIAE
;
A
#
# COMPACT_ATOMS: atom_id res chain seq x y z
N MET A 1 -20.18 38.78 61.15
CA MET A 1 -20.63 38.43 59.79
C MET A 1 -19.45 37.89 59.04
N PHE A 2 -19.33 36.55 58.92
CA PHE A 2 -18.21 35.93 58.25
C PHE A 2 -18.63 35.54 56.83
N ALA A 3 -18.02 36.18 55.82
CA ALA A 3 -18.25 35.81 54.44
C ALA A 3 -17.34 34.62 54.09
N VAL A 4 -17.94 33.46 53.87
CA VAL A 4 -17.22 32.27 53.38
C VAL A 4 -17.06 32.44 51.88
N ARG A 5 -15.86 32.78 51.44
CA ARG A 5 -15.52 32.72 50.02
C ARG A 5 -15.31 31.27 49.63
N ARG A 6 -16.27 30.69 48.93
CA ARG A 6 -16.08 29.41 48.27
C ARG A 6 -15.25 29.64 47.00
N THR A 7 -14.00 29.29 47.04
CA THR A 7 -13.21 29.19 45.83
C THR A 7 -13.63 27.95 45.08
N LEU A 8 -14.34 28.15 43.96
CA LEU A 8 -14.57 27.06 43.02
C LEU A 8 -13.24 26.77 42.28
N SER A 9 -12.58 25.71 42.68
CA SER A 9 -11.47 25.16 41.87
C SER A 9 -12.07 24.45 40.66
N VAL A 10 -12.03 25.14 39.52
CA VAL A 10 -12.32 24.47 38.24
C VAL A 10 -11.13 23.61 37.90
N ALA A 11 -11.25 22.33 38.14
CA ALA A 11 -10.29 21.37 37.66
C ALA A 11 -10.45 21.27 36.12
N LEU A 12 -9.53 21.88 35.38
CA LEU A 12 -9.47 21.75 33.94
C LEU A 12 -8.96 20.33 33.65
N ALA A 13 -9.88 19.41 33.39
CA ALA A 13 -9.51 18.09 32.90
C ALA A 13 -9.05 18.23 31.45
N THR A 14 -7.76 18.31 31.26
CA THR A 14 -7.15 18.14 29.95
C THR A 14 -7.33 16.71 29.53
N ALA A 15 -8.36 16.41 28.74
CA ALA A 15 -8.50 15.15 28.08
C ALA A 15 -7.38 15.05 27.03
N LEU A 16 -6.34 14.29 27.34
CA LEU A 16 -5.36 13.87 26.35
C LEU A 16 -6.05 12.92 25.38
N PHE A 17 -6.50 13.45 24.25
CA PHE A 17 -6.88 12.64 23.12
C PHE A 17 -5.60 12.05 22.54
N CYS A 18 -5.22 10.84 22.98
CA CYS A 18 -4.33 10.00 22.19
C CYS A 18 -5.10 9.59 20.93
N GLY A 19 -5.05 10.41 19.89
CA GLY A 19 -5.52 10.01 18.59
C GLY A 19 -4.68 8.84 18.12
N TRP A 20 -5.31 7.67 17.99
CA TRP A 20 -4.71 6.55 17.27
C TRP A 20 -4.67 6.95 15.81
N ALA A 21 -3.56 7.56 15.39
CA ALA A 21 -3.30 7.73 13.98
C ALA A 21 -3.07 6.32 13.42
N ALA A 22 -4.05 5.80 12.69
CA ALA A 22 -3.82 4.61 11.89
C ALA A 22 -2.66 4.92 10.97
N ALA A 23 -1.55 4.21 11.08
CA ALA A 23 -0.45 4.34 10.16
C ALA A 23 -0.98 4.08 8.75
N ALA A 24 -0.68 4.98 7.80
CA ALA A 24 -1.01 4.77 6.41
C ALA A 24 -0.39 3.45 5.93
N GLU A 25 -1.09 2.71 5.08
CA GLU A 25 -0.55 1.51 4.46
C GLU A 25 0.72 1.86 3.67
N PRO A 26 1.78 1.06 3.77
CA PRO A 26 2.95 1.24 2.92
C PRO A 26 2.58 1.21 1.45
N GLU A 27 3.11 2.14 0.68
CA GLU A 27 2.80 2.31 -0.73
C GLU A 27 4.07 2.23 -1.57
N TYR A 28 3.99 1.45 -2.64
CA TYR A 28 5.09 1.26 -3.59
C TYR A 28 4.56 1.41 -4.99
N THR A 29 5.30 2.11 -5.85
CA THR A 29 4.95 2.29 -7.25
C THR A 29 5.76 1.35 -8.13
N ILE A 30 5.06 0.63 -8.99
CA ILE A 30 5.62 -0.20 -10.04
C ILE A 30 5.23 0.42 -11.38
N VAL A 31 6.21 0.81 -12.17
CA VAL A 31 5.99 1.37 -13.49
C VAL A 31 6.00 0.26 -14.53
N ILE A 32 5.05 0.30 -15.48
CA ILE A 32 5.08 -0.51 -16.68
C ILE A 32 5.58 0.37 -17.81
N LYS A 33 6.68 -0.01 -18.43
CA LYS A 33 7.24 0.66 -19.58
C LYS A 33 7.96 -0.33 -20.48
N ASN A 34 7.70 -0.24 -21.78
CA ASN A 34 8.23 -1.19 -22.76
C ASN A 34 7.92 -2.65 -22.39
N HIS A 35 6.70 -2.90 -21.89
CA HIS A 35 6.22 -4.22 -21.46
C HIS A 35 7.10 -4.87 -20.39
N ARG A 36 7.65 -4.04 -19.47
CA ARG A 36 8.46 -4.47 -18.34
C ARG A 36 8.01 -3.75 -17.07
N PHE A 37 8.22 -4.38 -15.95
CA PHE A 37 8.02 -3.77 -14.64
C PHE A 37 9.31 -3.13 -14.12
N GLU A 38 9.18 -1.89 -13.65
CA GLU A 38 10.28 -1.14 -13.01
C GLU A 38 9.81 -0.53 -11.68
N PRO A 39 10.38 -0.90 -10.54
CA PRO A 39 11.35 -1.96 -10.35
C PRO A 39 10.73 -3.36 -10.55
N ALA A 40 11.53 -4.32 -10.96
CA ALA A 40 11.09 -5.72 -11.06
C ALA A 40 11.08 -6.44 -9.69
N GLU A 41 11.78 -5.89 -8.71
CA GLU A 41 11.83 -6.40 -7.35
C GLU A 41 11.35 -5.33 -6.36
N VAL A 42 10.33 -5.67 -5.58
CA VAL A 42 9.74 -4.77 -4.60
C VAL A 42 9.79 -5.41 -3.22
N LYS A 43 10.56 -4.80 -2.31
CA LYS A 43 10.64 -5.24 -0.92
C LYS A 43 9.55 -4.56 -0.11
N VAL A 44 8.76 -5.34 0.59
CA VAL A 44 7.63 -4.87 1.40
C VAL A 44 7.70 -5.46 2.81
N PRO A 45 7.11 -4.79 3.81
CA PRO A 45 7.04 -5.36 5.15
C PRO A 45 6.10 -6.56 5.19
N ALA A 46 6.58 -7.67 5.77
CA ALA A 46 5.74 -8.84 6.04
C ALA A 46 4.70 -8.51 7.11
N GLY A 47 3.56 -9.17 7.05
CA GLY A 47 2.53 -9.06 8.08
C GLY A 47 1.70 -7.78 8.03
N GLN A 48 1.84 -6.97 7.00
CA GLN A 48 1.09 -5.73 6.79
C GLN A 48 0.42 -5.73 5.43
N ARG A 49 -0.74 -5.10 5.34
CA ARG A 49 -1.36 -4.80 4.07
C ARG A 49 -0.55 -3.72 3.36
N VAL A 50 -0.28 -3.92 2.08
CA VAL A 50 0.55 -3.05 1.25
C VAL A 50 -0.24 -2.61 0.02
N LYS A 51 -0.09 -1.35 -0.36
CA LYS A 51 -0.66 -0.80 -1.59
C LYS A 51 0.42 -0.75 -2.67
N LEU A 52 0.23 -1.50 -3.74
CA LEU A 52 1.01 -1.38 -4.96
C LEU A 52 0.28 -0.47 -5.93
N VAL A 53 0.91 0.61 -6.34
CA VAL A 53 0.40 1.46 -7.42
C VAL A 53 1.10 1.03 -8.70
N VAL A 54 0.33 0.48 -9.63
CA VAL A 54 0.84 0.08 -10.93
C VAL A 54 0.57 1.21 -11.92
N ASP A 55 1.64 1.83 -12.38
CA ASP A 55 1.62 2.98 -13.30
C ASP A 55 1.97 2.51 -14.70
N ASN A 56 0.96 2.33 -15.54
CA ASN A 56 1.16 1.87 -16.91
C ASN A 56 1.47 3.06 -17.82
N ARG A 57 2.73 3.23 -18.16
CA ARG A 57 3.22 4.29 -19.06
C ARG A 57 3.26 3.87 -20.53
N ASP A 58 2.90 2.63 -20.83
CA ASP A 58 2.70 2.20 -22.21
C ASP A 58 1.34 2.68 -22.73
N SER A 59 1.17 2.70 -24.02
CA SER A 59 -0.11 3.03 -24.67
C SER A 59 -1.10 1.88 -24.68
N THR A 60 -0.61 0.66 -24.48
CA THR A 60 -1.41 -0.58 -24.47
C THR A 60 -1.75 -1.00 -23.04
N PRO A 61 -2.89 -1.68 -22.82
CA PRO A 61 -3.22 -2.19 -21.52
C PRO A 61 -2.26 -3.32 -21.10
N GLU A 62 -2.11 -3.49 -19.80
CA GLU A 62 -1.41 -4.62 -19.21
C GLU A 62 -2.26 -5.21 -18.08
N GLU A 63 -2.17 -6.50 -17.87
CA GLU A 63 -2.80 -7.17 -16.74
C GLU A 63 -1.73 -7.58 -15.73
N PHE A 64 -1.77 -6.94 -14.55
CA PHE A 64 -0.97 -7.38 -13.41
C PHE A 64 -1.59 -8.66 -12.84
N GLU A 65 -0.82 -9.72 -12.75
CA GLU A 65 -1.27 -11.00 -12.23
C GLU A 65 -0.26 -11.62 -11.28
N SER A 66 -0.76 -12.16 -10.18
CA SER A 66 0.03 -12.93 -9.24
C SER A 66 -0.77 -14.10 -8.71
N HIS A 67 -0.35 -15.31 -9.02
CA HIS A 67 -0.99 -16.52 -8.50
C HIS A 67 -0.70 -16.66 -6.99
N SER A 68 0.53 -16.44 -6.58
CA SER A 68 0.92 -16.59 -5.16
C SER A 68 0.27 -15.56 -4.23
N MET A 69 -0.08 -14.38 -4.73
CA MET A 69 -0.82 -13.35 -3.96
C MET A 69 -2.31 -13.35 -4.27
N ASN A 70 -2.77 -14.17 -5.21
CA ASN A 70 -4.16 -14.21 -5.67
C ASN A 70 -4.69 -12.82 -6.07
N ARG A 71 -3.97 -12.15 -6.96
CA ARG A 71 -4.33 -10.82 -7.47
C ARG A 71 -4.29 -10.77 -8.98
N GLU A 72 -5.24 -10.02 -9.50
CA GLU A 72 -5.43 -9.80 -10.92
C GLU A 72 -6.03 -8.41 -11.14
N LYS A 73 -5.40 -7.60 -11.99
CA LYS A 73 -5.85 -6.24 -12.27
C LYS A 73 -5.42 -5.81 -13.67
N VAL A 74 -6.38 -5.39 -14.49
CA VAL A 74 -6.09 -4.76 -15.78
C VAL A 74 -5.85 -3.28 -15.57
N ILE A 75 -4.72 -2.78 -16.07
CA ILE A 75 -4.37 -1.37 -16.04
C ILE A 75 -4.38 -0.86 -17.47
N PRO A 76 -5.34 -0.01 -17.85
CA PRO A 76 -5.38 0.57 -19.18
C PRO A 76 -4.11 1.35 -19.49
N GLY A 77 -3.77 1.46 -20.78
CA GLY A 77 -2.62 2.24 -21.21
C GLY A 77 -2.69 3.68 -20.70
N GLY A 78 -1.59 4.20 -20.19
CA GLY A 78 -1.49 5.56 -19.66
C GLY A 78 -2.22 5.79 -18.33
N LYS A 79 -2.69 4.74 -17.65
CA LYS A 79 -3.43 4.83 -16.38
C LYS A 79 -2.67 4.19 -15.24
N LYS A 80 -3.09 4.53 -14.02
CA LYS A 80 -2.61 3.93 -12.76
C LYS A 80 -3.74 3.14 -12.12
N ALA A 81 -3.40 2.07 -11.45
CA ALA A 81 -4.33 1.31 -10.62
C ALA A 81 -3.66 0.88 -9.32
N ALA A 82 -4.44 0.77 -8.26
CA ALA A 82 -3.97 0.23 -6.99
C ALA A 82 -4.24 -1.26 -6.92
N VAL A 83 -3.24 -2.01 -6.49
CA VAL A 83 -3.34 -3.43 -6.15
C VAL A 83 -2.96 -3.59 -4.70
N PHE A 84 -3.90 -4.03 -3.87
CA PHE A 84 -3.63 -4.27 -2.46
C PHE A 84 -3.21 -5.72 -2.26
N VAL A 85 -2.11 -5.92 -1.54
CA VAL A 85 -1.58 -7.24 -1.23
C VAL A 85 -1.32 -7.39 0.26
N GLY A 86 -1.36 -8.60 0.73
CA GLY A 86 -1.05 -8.92 2.13
C GLY A 86 -2.25 -8.81 3.08
N PRO A 87 -1.96 -9.01 4.36
CA PRO A 87 -0.66 -9.30 4.99
C PRO A 87 0.01 -10.57 4.42
N LEU A 88 1.27 -10.46 4.04
CA LEU A 88 2.05 -11.56 3.50
C LEU A 88 2.99 -12.16 4.55
N LYS A 89 3.13 -13.46 4.55
CA LYS A 89 4.21 -14.12 5.30
C LYS A 89 5.55 -13.78 4.63
N PRO A 90 6.68 -13.79 5.39
CA PRO A 90 7.99 -13.64 4.77
C PRO A 90 8.19 -14.59 3.61
N GLY A 91 8.62 -14.09 2.47
CA GLY A 91 8.84 -14.90 1.29
C GLY A 91 8.86 -14.09 0.00
N ARG A 92 8.90 -14.82 -1.11
CA ARG A 92 8.95 -14.29 -2.47
C ARG A 92 7.64 -14.60 -3.17
N TYR A 93 7.05 -13.58 -3.77
CA TYR A 93 5.76 -13.67 -4.44
C TYR A 93 5.91 -13.10 -5.85
N THR A 94 5.91 -13.98 -6.83
CA THR A 94 6.07 -13.57 -8.23
C THR A 94 4.80 -12.94 -8.77
N PHE A 95 4.97 -11.97 -9.66
CA PHE A 95 3.91 -11.39 -10.46
C PHE A 95 4.38 -11.21 -11.90
N PHE A 96 3.45 -11.08 -12.80
CA PHE A 96 3.74 -10.92 -14.22
C PHE A 96 2.65 -10.11 -14.91
N GLY A 97 2.98 -9.64 -16.11
CA GLY A 97 2.03 -9.02 -17.00
C GLY A 97 1.48 -10.07 -17.96
N GLU A 98 0.22 -10.42 -17.84
CA GLU A 98 -0.37 -11.52 -18.63
C GLU A 98 -0.35 -11.25 -20.12
N TYR A 99 -0.44 -9.97 -20.51
CA TYR A 99 -0.43 -9.60 -21.92
C TYR A 99 0.98 -9.60 -22.55
N HIS A 100 2.02 -9.63 -21.71
CA HIS A 100 3.43 -9.60 -22.14
C HIS A 100 4.30 -10.45 -21.22
N GLU A 101 3.97 -11.72 -21.04
CA GLU A 101 4.59 -12.59 -20.03
C GLU A 101 6.10 -12.77 -20.20
N LYS A 102 6.60 -12.71 -21.41
CA LYS A 102 8.04 -12.92 -21.67
C LYS A 102 8.91 -11.78 -21.14
N THR A 103 8.37 -10.59 -21.02
CA THR A 103 9.12 -9.40 -20.60
C THR A 103 8.63 -8.81 -19.29
N ALA A 104 7.32 -8.84 -19.04
CA ALA A 104 6.72 -8.27 -17.85
C ALA A 104 6.72 -9.30 -16.70
N GLN A 105 7.79 -9.30 -15.91
CA GLN A 105 7.95 -10.18 -14.76
C GLN A 105 8.52 -9.42 -13.57
N GLY A 106 8.09 -9.79 -12.38
CA GLY A 106 8.58 -9.20 -11.15
C GLY A 106 8.35 -10.09 -9.93
N VAL A 107 8.82 -9.61 -8.79
CA VAL A 107 8.68 -10.29 -7.52
C VAL A 107 8.49 -9.31 -6.39
N VAL A 108 7.55 -9.60 -5.51
CA VAL A 108 7.39 -8.95 -4.21
C VAL A 108 8.13 -9.79 -3.18
N ILE A 109 9.01 -9.15 -2.42
CA ILE A 109 9.74 -9.79 -1.32
C ILE A 109 9.18 -9.24 -0.02
N ALA A 110 8.53 -10.08 0.76
CA ALA A 110 8.04 -9.76 2.10
C ALA A 110 9.09 -10.15 3.14
N GLU A 111 9.52 -9.19 3.91
CA GLU A 111 10.57 -9.38 4.93
C GLU A 111 10.39 -8.54 6.19
#